data_4cdfe283dc577ababdede23ad05ac971
#
_entry.id   4cdfe283dc577ababdede23ad05ac971
#
_cell.length_a   1.000
_cell.length_b   1.000
_cell.length_c   1.000
_cell.angle_alpha   90.00
_cell.angle_beta   90.00
_cell.angle_gamma   90.00
#
_symmetry.space_group_name_H-M   'P 1'
#
loop_
_entity.id
_entity.type
_entity.pdbx_description
1 polymer ?
#
loop_
_entity_poly.entity_id
_entity_poly.type
_entity_poly.pdbx_seq_one_letter_code
_entity_poly.pdbx_strand_id
1 'polypeptide(L)'
;YDDESNPKRAAQLAERLISQDKVEFMLGPYSSGLTKAMAPVTEKYGVPMVEANGASRSLFTKGYKYLFAVLAPANLYLDVAIKTAVELNGGKGVKVAMAFEQDAFSQDVRLGILDAIKETGSTKVIDDKLPKELNDMAATLVKVKQMKPDVLVVSGHTKGALTAIRQIAEMKVDVPMLAMT
;
A
#
# COMPACT_ATOMS: atom_id res chain seq x y z
N TYR A 1 -21.88 -9.21 3.09
CA TYR A 1 -21.85 -8.56 4.42
C TYR A 1 -20.87 -7.39 4.40
N ASP A 2 -21.14 -6.36 5.18
CA ASP A 2 -20.28 -5.19 5.33
C ASP A 2 -19.42 -5.35 6.60
N ASP A 3 -18.11 -5.33 6.42
CA ASP A 3 -17.14 -5.42 7.52
C ASP A 3 -16.82 -4.05 8.17
N GLU A 4 -17.35 -2.96 7.61
CA GLU A 4 -17.13 -1.58 8.08
C GLU A 4 -15.63 -1.22 8.22
N SER A 5 -14.80 -1.80 7.36
CA SER A 5 -13.32 -1.69 7.41
C SER A 5 -12.70 -2.11 8.75
N ASN A 6 -13.40 -2.98 9.51
CA ASN A 6 -12.99 -3.47 10.82
C ASN A 6 -12.44 -4.91 10.72
N PRO A 7 -11.14 -5.15 10.99
CA PRO A 7 -10.53 -6.48 10.86
C PRO A 7 -11.18 -7.56 11.73
N LYS A 8 -11.61 -7.20 12.95
CA LYS A 8 -12.29 -8.15 13.85
C LYS A 8 -13.64 -8.56 13.28
N ARG A 9 -14.40 -7.57 12.75
CA ARG A 9 -15.69 -7.82 12.12
C ARG A 9 -15.54 -8.66 10.85
N ALA A 10 -14.55 -8.37 10.03
CA ALA A 10 -14.24 -9.16 8.82
C ALA A 10 -14.00 -10.64 9.15
N ALA A 11 -13.19 -10.94 10.18
CA ALA A 11 -12.98 -12.31 10.64
C ALA A 11 -14.26 -12.98 11.14
N GLN A 12 -15.09 -12.26 11.91
CA GLN A 12 -16.39 -12.78 12.39
C GLN A 12 -17.37 -13.08 11.24
N LEU A 13 -17.40 -12.21 10.23
CA LEU A 13 -18.22 -12.40 9.04
C LEU A 13 -17.74 -13.58 8.19
N ALA A 14 -16.42 -13.77 8.07
CA ALA A 14 -15.86 -14.96 7.43
C ALA A 14 -16.27 -16.25 8.16
N GLU A 15 -16.18 -16.27 9.50
CA GLU A 15 -16.64 -17.39 10.32
C GLU A 15 -18.14 -17.68 10.09
N ARG A 16 -18.97 -16.64 10.03
CA ARG A 16 -20.39 -16.75 9.78
C ARG A 16 -20.70 -17.30 8.38
N LEU A 17 -20.08 -16.75 7.34
CA LEU A 17 -20.26 -17.21 5.97
C LEU A 17 -19.99 -18.72 5.85
N ILE A 18 -18.93 -19.21 6.50
CA ILE A 18 -18.54 -20.61 6.45
C ILE A 18 -19.46 -21.47 7.34
N SER A 19 -19.63 -21.07 8.60
CA SER A 19 -20.30 -21.93 9.61
C SER A 19 -21.82 -21.94 9.52
N GLN A 20 -22.43 -20.80 9.13
CA GLN A 20 -23.89 -20.63 9.06
C GLN A 20 -24.40 -20.66 7.62
N ASP A 21 -23.80 -19.84 6.74
CA ASP A 21 -24.26 -19.69 5.35
C ASP A 21 -23.70 -20.79 4.43
N LYS A 22 -22.76 -21.63 4.94
CA LYS A 22 -22.20 -22.82 4.26
C LYS A 22 -21.56 -22.53 2.91
N VAL A 23 -20.89 -21.39 2.77
CA VAL A 23 -20.17 -21.07 1.53
C VAL A 23 -18.97 -22.00 1.31
N GLU A 24 -18.76 -22.40 0.07
CA GLU A 24 -17.64 -23.28 -0.32
C GLU A 24 -16.44 -22.49 -0.86
N PHE A 25 -16.63 -21.21 -1.24
CA PHE A 25 -15.61 -20.28 -1.74
C PHE A 25 -15.83 -18.91 -1.18
N MET A 26 -14.75 -18.13 -1.09
CA MET A 26 -14.84 -16.73 -0.67
C MET A 26 -14.05 -15.83 -1.62
N LEU A 27 -14.59 -14.65 -1.91
CA LEU A 27 -13.82 -13.53 -2.42
C LEU A 27 -13.30 -12.74 -1.22
N GLY A 28 -12.05 -12.38 -1.28
CA GLY A 28 -11.40 -11.62 -0.21
C GLY A 28 -11.91 -10.18 -0.10
N PRO A 29 -11.72 -9.54 1.06
CA PRO A 29 -12.16 -8.17 1.31
C PRO A 29 -11.21 -7.16 0.67
N TYR A 30 -11.64 -5.91 0.56
CA TYR A 30 -10.70 -4.82 0.39
C TYR A 30 -10.03 -4.56 1.75
N SER A 31 -8.89 -4.82 1.84
CA SER A 31 -7.48 -4.43 1.92
C SER A 31 -6.64 -5.56 2.53
N SER A 32 -5.32 -5.41 2.49
CA SER A 32 -4.39 -6.38 3.09
C SER A 32 -4.59 -6.57 4.60
N GLY A 33 -5.03 -5.53 5.31
CA GLY A 33 -5.33 -5.61 6.74
C GLY A 33 -6.53 -6.49 7.06
N LEU A 34 -7.61 -6.40 6.26
CA LEU A 34 -8.80 -7.23 6.40
C LEU A 34 -8.53 -8.67 5.95
N THR A 35 -7.84 -8.85 4.83
CA THR A 35 -7.39 -10.17 4.35
C THR A 35 -6.58 -10.90 5.41
N LYS A 36 -5.65 -10.18 6.08
CA LYS A 36 -4.86 -10.73 7.19
C LYS A 36 -5.71 -11.26 8.34
N ALA A 37 -6.87 -10.64 8.60
CA ALA A 37 -7.77 -11.09 9.64
C ALA A 37 -8.64 -12.28 9.20
N MET A 38 -9.03 -12.34 7.91
CA MET A 38 -9.87 -13.40 7.38
C MET A 38 -9.11 -14.68 7.03
N ALA A 39 -7.86 -14.58 6.54
CA ALA A 39 -7.08 -15.72 6.09
C ALA A 39 -6.92 -16.87 7.13
N PRO A 40 -6.69 -16.61 8.44
CA PRO A 40 -6.68 -17.68 9.44
C PRO A 40 -8.01 -18.42 9.57
N VAL A 41 -9.13 -17.73 9.32
CA VAL A 41 -10.47 -18.33 9.40
C VAL A 41 -10.69 -19.27 8.21
N THR A 42 -10.44 -18.80 7.00
CA THR A 42 -10.57 -19.62 5.79
C THR A 42 -9.61 -20.82 5.82
N GLU A 43 -8.39 -20.64 6.31
CA GLU A 43 -7.41 -21.71 6.50
C GLU A 43 -7.93 -22.76 7.50
N LYS A 44 -8.48 -22.34 8.66
CA LYS A 44 -9.05 -23.24 9.68
C LYS A 44 -10.12 -24.16 9.12
N TYR A 45 -10.96 -23.63 8.23
CA TYR A 45 -12.08 -24.37 7.67
C TYR A 45 -11.78 -25.05 6.31
N GLY A 46 -10.61 -24.81 5.74
CA GLY A 46 -10.25 -25.35 4.43
C GLY A 46 -11.08 -24.75 3.28
N VAL A 47 -11.56 -23.51 3.43
CA VAL A 47 -12.38 -22.82 2.42
C VAL A 47 -11.47 -21.92 1.59
N PRO A 48 -11.37 -22.13 0.26
CA PRO A 48 -10.56 -21.29 -0.60
C PRO A 48 -11.03 -19.82 -0.61
N MET A 49 -10.10 -18.90 -0.41
CA MET A 49 -10.33 -17.47 -0.54
C MET A 49 -9.45 -16.89 -1.65
N VAL A 50 -10.08 -16.29 -2.66
CA VAL A 50 -9.40 -15.58 -3.75
C VAL A 50 -9.36 -14.10 -3.41
N GLU A 51 -8.17 -13.56 -3.28
CA GLU A 51 -7.92 -12.17 -2.91
C GLU A 51 -7.63 -11.32 -4.15
N ALA A 52 -8.43 -10.27 -4.34
CA ALA A 52 -8.31 -9.35 -5.46
C ALA A 52 -7.87 -7.93 -5.05
N ASN A 53 -7.84 -7.62 -3.76
CA ASN A 53 -7.57 -6.28 -3.24
C ASN A 53 -6.57 -6.23 -2.05
N GLY A 54 -6.09 -7.38 -1.58
CA GLY A 54 -5.10 -7.50 -0.53
C GLY A 54 -3.71 -7.83 -1.08
N ALA A 55 -2.97 -6.83 -1.52
CA ALA A 55 -1.73 -6.99 -2.28
C ALA A 55 -0.46 -7.23 -1.46
N SER A 56 -0.52 -7.15 -0.12
CA SER A 56 0.69 -7.31 0.71
C SER A 56 1.30 -8.70 0.60
N ARG A 57 2.59 -8.78 0.26
CA ARG A 57 3.37 -10.04 0.23
C ARG A 57 3.33 -10.79 1.55
N SER A 58 3.26 -10.06 2.66
CA SER A 58 3.23 -10.65 4.00
C SER A 58 2.04 -11.58 4.24
N LEU A 59 0.98 -11.48 3.42
CA LEU A 59 -0.16 -12.41 3.43
C LEU A 59 0.24 -13.81 2.93
N PHE A 60 1.09 -13.87 1.92
CA PHE A 60 1.43 -15.08 1.17
C PHE A 60 2.72 -15.75 1.66
N THR A 61 3.40 -15.20 2.66
CA THR A 61 4.61 -15.78 3.27
C THR A 61 4.32 -16.61 4.53
N LYS A 62 3.03 -16.74 4.92
CA LYS A 62 2.61 -17.46 6.13
C LYS A 62 2.31 -18.93 5.92
N GLY A 63 2.40 -19.41 4.70
CA GLY A 63 2.15 -20.82 4.37
C GLY A 63 0.67 -21.22 4.34
N TYR A 64 -0.25 -20.26 4.19
CA TYR A 64 -1.67 -20.56 3.97
C TYR A 64 -1.86 -21.35 2.67
N LYS A 65 -2.68 -22.39 2.75
CA LYS A 65 -3.00 -23.29 1.62
C LYS A 65 -4.25 -22.86 0.87
N TYR A 66 -5.12 -22.09 1.54
CA TYR A 66 -6.44 -21.71 1.03
C TYR A 66 -6.54 -20.21 0.71
N LEU A 67 -5.41 -19.48 0.67
CA LEU A 67 -5.35 -18.08 0.27
C LEU A 67 -4.66 -17.96 -1.10
N PHE A 68 -5.36 -17.39 -2.08
CA PHE A 68 -4.88 -17.18 -3.45
C PHE A 68 -5.00 -15.72 -3.83
N ALA A 69 -4.09 -15.21 -4.68
CA ALA A 69 -4.13 -13.84 -5.18
C ALA A 69 -4.21 -13.80 -6.70
N VAL A 70 -4.94 -12.82 -7.22
CA VAL A 70 -5.08 -12.54 -8.65
C VAL A 70 -4.59 -11.14 -9.04
N LEU A 71 -3.77 -10.52 -8.19
CA LEU A 71 -3.22 -9.19 -8.39
C LEU A 71 -1.69 -9.18 -8.19
N ALA A 72 -1.04 -8.15 -8.73
CA ALA A 72 0.39 -7.96 -8.52
C ALA A 72 0.69 -7.72 -7.02
N PRO A 73 1.81 -8.21 -6.49
CA PRO A 73 2.20 -7.91 -5.11
C PRO A 73 2.55 -6.42 -4.94
N ALA A 74 2.21 -5.87 -3.77
CA ALA A 74 2.28 -4.43 -3.49
C ALA A 74 3.67 -3.81 -3.69
N ASN A 75 4.74 -4.57 -3.49
CA ASN A 75 6.11 -4.08 -3.71
C ASN A 75 6.42 -3.76 -5.18
N LEU A 76 5.57 -4.15 -6.13
CA LEU A 76 5.71 -3.83 -7.55
C LEU A 76 4.80 -2.67 -8.01
N TYR A 77 4.12 -1.99 -7.10
CA TYR A 77 3.11 -0.99 -7.52
C TYR A 77 3.74 0.32 -8.00
N LEU A 78 4.76 0.82 -7.34
CA LEU A 78 5.37 2.13 -7.64
C LEU A 78 6.87 2.08 -7.93
N ASP A 79 7.48 0.90 -8.04
CA ASP A 79 8.90 0.77 -8.40
C ASP A 79 9.17 1.32 -9.80
N VAL A 80 8.22 1.13 -10.74
CA VAL A 80 8.28 1.68 -12.11
C VAL A 80 8.37 3.21 -12.10
N ALA A 81 7.70 3.90 -11.17
CA ALA A 81 7.78 5.36 -11.10
C ALA A 81 9.22 5.86 -10.87
N ILE A 82 9.99 5.18 -10.02
CA ILE A 82 11.39 5.51 -9.78
C ILE A 82 12.25 5.25 -11.05
N LYS A 83 12.03 4.11 -11.69
CA LYS A 83 12.74 3.75 -12.94
C LYS A 83 12.44 4.74 -14.04
N THR A 84 11.18 5.13 -14.22
CA THR A 84 10.78 6.17 -15.20
C THR A 84 11.41 7.52 -14.89
N ALA A 85 11.43 7.94 -13.60
CA ALA A 85 12.10 9.19 -13.23
C ALA A 85 13.60 9.19 -13.57
N VAL A 86 14.27 8.06 -13.37
CA VAL A 86 15.68 7.89 -13.74
C VAL A 86 15.87 7.97 -15.28
N GLU A 87 15.01 7.33 -16.05
CA GLU A 87 15.02 7.42 -17.52
C GLU A 87 14.86 8.87 -17.97
N LEU A 88 13.88 9.61 -17.44
CA LEU A 88 13.65 11.03 -17.74
C LEU A 88 14.80 11.92 -17.30
N ASN A 89 15.57 11.48 -16.30
CA ASN A 89 16.79 12.17 -15.83
C ASN A 89 18.06 11.72 -16.58
N GLY A 90 17.91 11.18 -17.78
CA GLY A 90 19.05 10.74 -18.60
C GLY A 90 19.82 9.55 -18.02
N GLY A 91 19.16 8.66 -17.32
CA GLY A 91 19.74 7.47 -16.71
C GLY A 91 20.47 7.73 -15.39
N LYS A 92 20.42 8.95 -14.85
CA LYS A 92 21.05 9.30 -13.57
C LYS A 92 20.08 9.11 -12.42
N GLY A 93 20.59 8.66 -11.26
CA GLY A 93 19.81 8.54 -10.04
C GLY A 93 19.11 9.85 -9.64
N VAL A 94 17.95 9.73 -9.02
CA VAL A 94 17.08 10.84 -8.62
C VAL A 94 16.95 10.93 -7.09
N LYS A 95 16.53 12.09 -6.57
CA LYS A 95 16.19 12.29 -5.16
C LYS A 95 14.74 11.90 -4.94
N VAL A 96 14.49 10.94 -4.05
CA VAL A 96 13.17 10.38 -3.76
C VAL A 96 12.72 10.75 -2.35
N ALA A 97 11.59 11.42 -2.24
CA ALA A 97 10.84 11.59 -1.00
C ALA A 97 9.71 10.57 -0.94
N MET A 98 9.50 9.97 0.21
CA MET A 98 8.49 8.93 0.42
C MET A 98 7.69 9.22 1.68
N ALA A 99 6.36 9.02 1.60
CA ALA A 99 5.44 9.09 2.72
C ALA A 99 4.43 7.93 2.65
N PHE A 100 4.35 7.13 3.71
CA PHE A 100 3.59 5.88 3.73
C PHE A 100 2.70 5.77 4.94
N GLU A 101 1.43 5.40 4.75
CA GLU A 101 0.56 5.00 5.85
C GLU A 101 1.11 3.75 6.58
N GLN A 102 0.83 3.67 7.87
CA GLN A 102 1.30 2.56 8.72
C GLN A 102 0.35 1.36 8.62
N ASP A 103 0.26 0.76 7.44
CA ASP A 103 -0.47 -0.47 7.17
C ASP A 103 0.38 -1.46 6.37
N ALA A 104 -0.10 -2.71 6.26
CA ALA A 104 0.67 -3.78 5.62
C ALA A 104 0.89 -3.55 4.11
N PHE A 105 -0.09 -2.97 3.42
CA PHE A 105 0.00 -2.67 2.00
C PHE A 105 1.06 -1.59 1.73
N SER A 106 0.92 -0.43 2.38
CA SER A 106 1.83 0.71 2.19
C SER A 106 3.27 0.38 2.60
N GLN A 107 3.47 -0.47 3.62
CA GLN A 107 4.82 -0.93 3.99
C GLN A 107 5.45 -1.81 2.90
N ASP A 108 4.70 -2.66 2.23
CA ASP A 108 5.25 -3.45 1.12
C ASP A 108 5.53 -2.59 -0.11
N VAL A 109 4.67 -1.60 -0.44
CA VAL A 109 4.96 -0.59 -1.47
C VAL A 109 6.27 0.12 -1.15
N ARG A 110 6.46 0.55 0.10
CA ARG A 110 7.70 1.20 0.56
C ARG A 110 8.93 0.32 0.33
N LEU A 111 8.85 -0.97 0.62
CA LEU A 111 9.97 -1.90 0.40
C LEU A 111 10.34 -1.96 -1.08
N GLY A 112 9.37 -2.05 -1.99
CA GLY A 112 9.62 -2.03 -3.42
C GLY A 112 10.29 -0.74 -3.90
N ILE A 113 9.87 0.41 -3.37
CA ILE A 113 10.52 1.71 -3.66
C ILE A 113 11.95 1.74 -3.15
N LEU A 114 12.23 1.21 -1.96
CA LEU A 114 13.60 1.13 -1.44
C LEU A 114 14.51 0.24 -2.29
N ASP A 115 13.98 -0.88 -2.80
CA ASP A 115 14.70 -1.75 -3.72
C ASP A 115 14.99 -1.00 -5.04
N ALA A 116 13.99 -0.31 -5.62
CA ALA A 116 14.17 0.49 -6.85
C ALA A 116 15.17 1.63 -6.66
N ILE A 117 15.17 2.32 -5.53
CA ILE A 117 16.17 3.36 -5.18
C ILE A 117 17.56 2.76 -5.19
N LYS A 118 17.74 1.58 -4.60
CA LYS A 118 19.05 0.89 -4.56
C LYS A 118 19.49 0.44 -5.96
N GLU A 119 18.59 -0.16 -6.73
CA GLU A 119 18.85 -0.65 -8.08
C GLU A 119 19.27 0.47 -9.04
N THR A 120 18.65 1.63 -8.91
CA THR A 120 18.86 2.76 -9.83
C THR A 120 19.96 3.74 -9.38
N GLY A 121 20.58 3.53 -8.24
CA GLY A 121 21.54 4.47 -7.66
C GLY A 121 20.92 5.81 -7.25
N SER A 122 19.60 5.83 -7.03
CA SER A 122 18.86 7.00 -6.54
C SER A 122 19.11 7.25 -5.05
N THR A 123 18.69 8.40 -4.55
CA THR A 123 18.91 8.80 -3.15
C THR A 123 17.57 9.04 -2.44
N LYS A 124 17.36 8.35 -1.34
CA LYS A 124 16.24 8.61 -0.44
C LYS A 124 16.52 9.86 0.40
N VAL A 125 15.70 10.89 0.26
CA VAL A 125 15.84 12.16 1.01
C VAL A 125 14.79 12.33 2.11
N ILE A 126 13.63 11.71 1.98
CA ILE A 126 12.56 11.68 2.99
C ILE A 126 11.98 10.26 3.05
N ASP A 127 11.66 9.79 4.27
CA ASP A 127 11.02 8.50 4.51
C ASP A 127 10.08 8.63 5.71
N ASP A 128 8.94 9.26 5.48
CA ASP A 128 7.99 9.59 6.53
C ASP A 128 6.92 8.51 6.68
N LYS A 129 6.68 8.12 7.92
CA LYS A 129 5.56 7.24 8.30
C LYS A 129 4.38 8.10 8.69
N LEU A 130 3.27 7.91 8.02
CA LEU A 130 2.03 8.62 8.26
C LEU A 130 1.06 7.74 9.09
N PRO A 131 0.20 8.34 9.90
CA PRO A 131 -0.84 7.57 10.59
C PRO A 131 -1.75 6.90 9.57
N LYS A 132 -2.33 5.77 9.96
CA LYS A 132 -3.41 5.14 9.18
C LYS A 132 -4.56 6.13 9.02
N GLU A 133 -5.16 6.17 7.85
CA GLU A 133 -6.18 7.17 7.48
C GLU A 133 -5.63 8.60 7.56
N LEU A 134 -4.61 8.87 6.78
CA LEU A 134 -3.95 10.17 6.69
C LEU A 134 -4.96 11.35 6.64
N ASN A 135 -4.88 12.23 7.62
CA ASN A 135 -5.68 13.45 7.68
C ASN A 135 -4.85 14.72 7.43
N ASP A 136 -3.54 14.65 7.62
CA ASP A 136 -2.62 15.77 7.45
C ASP A 136 -1.22 15.29 7.11
N MET A 137 -0.60 15.88 6.09
CA MET A 137 0.81 15.66 5.73
C MET A 137 1.60 16.97 5.60
N ALA A 138 1.11 18.06 6.16
CA ALA A 138 1.75 19.39 6.04
C ALA A 138 3.22 19.35 6.49
N ALA A 139 3.53 18.67 7.59
CA ALA A 139 4.91 18.53 8.07
C ALA A 139 5.83 17.84 7.04
N THR A 140 5.35 16.78 6.37
CA THR A 140 6.08 16.13 5.28
C THR A 140 6.26 17.06 4.09
N LEU A 141 5.21 17.80 3.71
CA LEU A 141 5.26 18.74 2.57
C LEU A 141 6.21 19.92 2.81
N VAL A 142 6.35 20.39 4.05
CA VAL A 142 7.39 21.38 4.41
C VAL A 142 8.78 20.82 4.15
N LYS A 143 9.07 19.56 4.54
CA LYS A 143 10.36 18.91 4.24
C LYS A 143 10.55 18.75 2.72
N VAL A 144 9.49 18.37 1.98
CA VAL A 144 9.55 18.24 0.51
C VAL A 144 9.97 19.55 -0.14
N LYS A 145 9.40 20.69 0.27
CA LYS A 145 9.81 22.01 -0.23
C LYS A 145 11.27 22.35 0.04
N GLN A 146 11.79 21.94 1.20
CA GLN A 146 13.18 22.18 1.59
C GLN A 146 14.16 21.28 0.84
N MET A 147 13.85 19.99 0.74
CA MET A 147 14.71 18.97 0.16
C MET A 147 14.68 18.95 -1.37
N LYS A 148 13.62 19.50 -1.97
CA LYS A 148 13.41 19.56 -3.43
C LYS A 148 13.68 18.20 -4.09
N PRO A 149 12.91 17.16 -3.77
CA PRO A 149 13.05 15.85 -4.42
C PRO A 149 12.62 15.91 -5.87
N ASP A 150 13.15 15.00 -6.68
CA ASP A 150 12.73 14.82 -8.06
C ASP A 150 11.44 14.01 -8.15
N VAL A 151 11.22 13.11 -7.17
CA VAL A 151 10.02 12.28 -7.05
C VAL A 151 9.47 12.33 -5.63
N LEU A 152 8.15 12.55 -5.51
CA LEU A 152 7.41 12.34 -4.27
C LEU A 152 6.52 11.09 -4.43
N VAL A 153 6.72 10.11 -3.57
CA VAL A 153 5.87 8.92 -3.49
C VAL A 153 4.98 9.01 -2.26
N VAL A 154 3.67 8.85 -2.47
CA VAL A 154 2.71 8.78 -1.37
C VAL A 154 1.93 7.46 -1.50
N SER A 155 1.97 6.63 -0.47
CA SER A 155 1.21 5.38 -0.45
C SER A 155 0.31 5.27 0.77
N GLY A 156 -0.94 4.94 0.51
CA GLY A 156 -2.00 4.78 1.49
C GLY A 156 -3.28 4.30 0.82
N HIS A 157 -4.38 4.77 1.33
CA HIS A 157 -5.72 4.47 0.80
C HIS A 157 -6.40 5.76 0.29
N THR A 158 -7.56 5.62 -0.35
CA THR A 158 -8.26 6.70 -1.05
C THR A 158 -8.36 8.01 -0.25
N LYS A 159 -8.69 7.94 1.04
CA LYS A 159 -8.80 9.14 1.90
C LYS A 159 -7.45 9.85 2.04
N GLY A 160 -6.38 9.08 2.26
CA GLY A 160 -5.02 9.61 2.35
C GLY A 160 -4.55 10.24 1.05
N ALA A 161 -4.80 9.57 -0.09
CA ALA A 161 -4.48 10.09 -1.41
C ALA A 161 -5.18 11.43 -1.71
N LEU A 162 -6.47 11.54 -1.42
CA LEU A 162 -7.22 12.79 -1.58
C LEU A 162 -6.69 13.91 -0.67
N THR A 163 -6.35 13.59 0.58
CA THR A 163 -5.74 14.54 1.51
C THR A 163 -4.39 15.03 0.99
N ALA A 164 -3.55 14.11 0.49
CA ALA A 164 -2.24 14.44 -0.06
C ALA A 164 -2.36 15.38 -1.27
N ILE A 165 -3.18 15.04 -2.26
CA ILE A 165 -3.38 15.87 -3.47
C ILE A 165 -3.86 17.27 -3.10
N ARG A 166 -4.87 17.37 -2.21
CA ARG A 166 -5.39 18.65 -1.76
C ARG A 166 -4.30 19.50 -1.10
N GLN A 167 -3.57 18.95 -0.13
CA GLN A 167 -2.55 19.71 0.59
C GLN A 167 -1.34 20.05 -0.28
N ILE A 168 -0.94 19.18 -1.22
CA ILE A 168 0.09 19.50 -2.23
C ILE A 168 -0.32 20.75 -3.01
N ALA A 169 -1.58 20.82 -3.47
CA ALA A 169 -2.10 21.98 -4.23
C ALA A 169 -2.21 23.24 -3.34
N GLU A 170 -2.82 23.13 -2.16
CA GLU A 170 -3.00 24.26 -1.21
C GLU A 170 -1.66 24.86 -0.78
N MET A 171 -0.69 24.02 -0.49
CA MET A 171 0.65 24.44 -0.08
C MET A 171 1.55 24.81 -1.26
N LYS A 172 1.07 24.68 -2.51
CA LYS A 172 1.84 24.94 -3.72
C LYS A 172 3.21 24.21 -3.70
N VAL A 173 3.16 22.90 -3.46
CA VAL A 173 4.34 22.06 -3.47
C VAL A 173 4.65 21.69 -4.92
N ASP A 174 5.80 22.16 -5.42
CA ASP A 174 6.28 21.84 -6.75
C ASP A 174 7.21 20.62 -6.67
N VAL A 175 6.82 19.53 -7.33
CA VAL A 175 7.61 18.30 -7.46
C VAL A 175 7.51 17.83 -8.90
N PRO A 176 8.65 17.56 -9.59
CA PRO A 176 8.66 17.13 -10.99
C PRO A 176 7.80 15.88 -11.25
N MET A 177 7.79 14.93 -10.31
CA MET A 177 6.97 13.73 -10.40
C MET A 177 6.30 13.40 -9.07
N LEU A 178 4.98 13.14 -9.13
CA LEU A 178 4.19 12.60 -8.01
C LEU A 178 3.71 11.20 -8.39
N ALA A 179 4.00 10.20 -7.56
CA ALA A 179 3.53 8.83 -7.70
C ALA A 179 2.72 8.42 -6.47
N MET A 180 1.54 7.87 -6.69
CA MET A 180 0.61 7.56 -5.60
C MET A 180 -0.10 6.21 -5.80
N THR A 181 -0.47 5.57 -4.67
CA THR A 181 -1.42 4.45 -4.65
C THR A 181 -2.74 4.89 -4.08
#